data_25d34429917f54003a5853ff2954d2e5
#
_entry.id   25d34429917f54003a5853ff2954d2e5
#
_cell.length_a   1.000
_cell.length_b   1.000
_cell.length_c   1.000
_cell.angle_alpha   90.00
_cell.angle_beta   90.00
_cell.angle_gamma   90.00
#
_symmetry.space_group_name_H-M   'P 1'
#
loop_
_entity.id
_entity.type
_entity.pdbx_description
1 polymer ?
#
loop_
_entity_poly.entity_id
_entity_poly.type
_entity_poly.pdbx_seq_one_letter_code
_entity_poly.pdbx_strand_id
1 'polypeptide(L)'
;MSLESYVTGLMKEPSPKGMDKLVLSALSQLEKMYFSQVEKKRTADMAAAVSAHVPVISVGNITAGGTGKTPCILMLAELFFSIGKKPAIISRGYKSGLEKEGGCVSDGRSILVSQQMAGDEPYMMARKLPSVPIFIGKDRIASVKRAEEMGAD
;
A
#
# COMPACT_ATOMS: atom_id res chain seq x y z
N MET A 1 -19.85 25.40 9.40
CA MET A 1 -19.74 24.72 8.10
C MET A 1 -18.28 24.35 7.91
N SER A 2 -17.91 23.08 7.76
CA SER A 2 -16.51 22.72 7.55
C SER A 2 -16.07 23.12 6.14
N LEU A 3 -14.78 23.42 5.93
CA LEU A 3 -14.21 23.73 4.63
C LEU A 3 -14.52 22.61 3.61
N GLU A 4 -14.48 21.37 4.08
CA GLU A 4 -14.77 20.18 3.27
C GLU A 4 -16.22 20.15 2.77
N SER A 5 -17.21 20.44 3.63
CA SER A 5 -18.63 20.49 3.22
C SER A 5 -18.92 21.65 2.28
N TYR A 6 -18.23 22.78 2.45
CA TYR A 6 -18.35 23.93 1.53
C TYR A 6 -17.79 23.57 0.15
N VAL A 7 -16.58 23.05 0.04
CA VAL A 7 -15.97 22.66 -1.23
C VAL A 7 -16.76 21.57 -1.94
N THR A 8 -17.23 20.55 -1.21
CA THR A 8 -18.04 19.47 -1.77
C THR A 8 -19.39 19.98 -2.28
N GLY A 9 -20.01 20.93 -1.61
CA GLY A 9 -21.21 21.63 -2.08
C GLY A 9 -20.95 22.41 -3.35
N LEU A 10 -19.85 23.15 -3.38
CA LEU A 10 -19.45 23.97 -4.53
C LEU A 10 -19.17 23.13 -5.79
N MET A 11 -18.59 21.96 -5.65
CA MET A 11 -18.33 21.03 -6.78
C MET A 11 -19.61 20.44 -7.39
N LYS A 12 -20.72 20.46 -6.65
CA LYS A 12 -22.04 20.00 -7.11
C LYS A 12 -22.92 21.12 -7.67
N GLU A 13 -22.52 22.38 -7.52
CA GLU A 13 -23.27 23.56 -7.97
C GLU A 13 -23.18 23.69 -9.50
N PRO A 14 -24.30 23.58 -10.24
CA PRO A 14 -24.27 23.64 -11.71
C PRO A 14 -23.95 25.03 -12.27
N SER A 15 -24.07 26.09 -11.47
CA SER A 15 -23.86 27.49 -11.90
C SER A 15 -23.25 28.34 -10.80
N PRO A 16 -21.94 28.15 -10.45
CA PRO A 16 -21.29 28.93 -9.42
C PRO A 16 -21.21 30.43 -9.81
N LYS A 17 -21.46 31.30 -8.85
CA LYS A 17 -21.50 32.79 -9.07
C LYS A 17 -20.48 33.48 -8.16
N GLY A 18 -19.99 34.64 -8.61
CA GLY A 18 -19.17 35.52 -7.78
C GLY A 18 -17.89 34.86 -7.25
N MET A 19 -17.70 34.91 -5.92
CA MET A 19 -16.51 34.37 -5.23
C MET A 19 -16.32 32.86 -5.43
N ASP A 20 -17.40 32.08 -5.57
CA ASP A 20 -17.34 30.65 -5.80
C ASP A 20 -16.62 30.30 -7.10
N LYS A 21 -16.80 31.11 -8.14
CA LYS A 21 -16.09 30.98 -9.41
C LYS A 21 -14.58 31.18 -9.26
N LEU A 22 -14.16 32.12 -8.43
CA LEU A 22 -12.75 32.35 -8.12
C LEU A 22 -12.14 31.18 -7.35
N VAL A 23 -12.86 30.66 -6.35
CA VAL A 23 -12.44 29.48 -5.58
C VAL A 23 -12.27 28.25 -6.49
N LEU A 24 -13.24 27.98 -7.36
CA LEU A 24 -13.16 26.87 -8.32
C LEU A 24 -12.02 27.06 -9.32
N SER A 25 -11.76 28.29 -9.79
CA SER A 25 -10.64 28.58 -10.67
C SER A 25 -9.30 28.33 -9.96
N ALA A 26 -9.15 28.75 -8.71
CA ALA A 26 -7.95 28.47 -7.92
C ALA A 26 -7.76 26.96 -7.67
N LEU A 27 -8.84 26.24 -7.33
CA LEU A 27 -8.79 24.79 -7.16
C LEU A 27 -8.41 24.07 -8.46
N SER A 28 -8.92 24.52 -9.62
CA SER A 28 -8.56 23.97 -10.93
C SER A 28 -7.07 24.17 -11.27
N GLN A 29 -6.46 25.30 -10.86
CA GLN A 29 -5.03 25.50 -11.02
C GLN A 29 -4.22 24.55 -10.11
N LEU A 30 -4.65 24.38 -8.86
CA LEU A 30 -4.02 23.44 -7.93
C LEU A 30 -4.15 21.99 -8.43
N GLU A 31 -5.29 21.65 -9.00
CA GLU A 31 -5.54 20.35 -9.63
C GLU A 31 -4.53 20.08 -10.76
N LYS A 32 -4.36 21.03 -11.69
CA LYS A 32 -3.37 20.91 -12.78
C LYS A 32 -1.95 20.75 -12.26
N MET A 33 -1.58 21.52 -11.24
CA MET A 33 -0.27 21.38 -10.60
C MET A 33 -0.11 19.99 -9.97
N TYR A 34 -1.12 19.52 -9.27
CA TYR A 34 -1.12 18.19 -8.66
C TYR A 34 -0.96 17.09 -9.71
N PHE A 35 -1.77 17.10 -10.77
CA PHE A 35 -1.66 16.12 -11.85
C PHE A 35 -0.31 16.16 -12.55
N SER A 36 0.26 17.34 -12.79
CA SER A 36 1.59 17.47 -13.36
C SER A 36 2.67 16.83 -12.46
N GLN A 37 2.56 17.00 -11.14
CA GLN A 37 3.46 16.37 -10.17
C GLN A 37 3.30 14.85 -10.15
N VAL A 38 2.05 14.38 -10.18
CA VAL A 38 1.73 12.93 -10.21
C VAL A 38 2.29 12.28 -11.47
N GLU A 39 2.11 12.91 -12.66
CA GLU A 39 2.65 12.40 -13.93
C GLU A 39 4.19 12.35 -13.93
N LYS A 40 4.85 13.40 -13.46
CA LYS A 40 6.31 13.41 -13.33
C LYS A 40 6.80 12.29 -12.42
N LYS A 41 6.14 12.12 -11.27
CA LYS A 41 6.48 11.05 -10.34
C LYS A 41 6.25 9.68 -10.96
N ARG A 42 5.10 9.46 -11.62
CA ARG A 42 4.78 8.22 -12.31
C ARG A 42 5.83 7.86 -13.37
N THR A 43 6.25 8.83 -14.19
CA THR A 43 7.28 8.62 -15.21
C THR A 43 8.61 8.25 -14.58
N ALA A 44 9.00 8.93 -13.50
CA ALA A 44 10.22 8.62 -12.76
C ALA A 44 10.17 7.23 -12.10
N ASP A 45 9.03 6.88 -11.47
CA ASP A 45 8.82 5.58 -10.84
C ASP A 45 8.84 4.44 -11.89
N MET A 46 8.27 4.66 -13.08
CA MET A 46 8.34 3.71 -14.20
C MET A 46 9.75 3.53 -14.74
N ALA A 47 10.52 4.60 -14.86
CA ALA A 47 11.92 4.54 -15.29
C ALA A 47 12.83 3.84 -14.27
N ALA A 48 12.47 3.92 -12.99
CA ALA A 48 13.19 3.27 -11.88
C ALA A 48 12.62 1.88 -11.53
N ALA A 49 11.64 1.37 -12.31
CA ALA A 49 11.02 0.09 -12.02
C ALA A 49 12.02 -1.06 -12.13
N VAL A 50 12.02 -1.93 -11.14
CA VAL A 50 12.85 -3.14 -11.08
C VAL A 50 11.93 -4.34 -11.19
N SER A 51 12.29 -5.30 -12.05
CA SER A 51 11.58 -6.57 -12.14
C SER A 51 12.06 -7.53 -11.04
N ALA A 52 11.12 -8.17 -10.37
CA ALA A 52 11.40 -9.30 -9.49
C ALA A 52 11.62 -10.57 -10.35
N HIS A 53 12.34 -11.54 -9.79
CA HIS A 53 12.53 -12.86 -10.45
C HIS A 53 11.32 -13.79 -10.20
N VAL A 54 10.45 -13.42 -9.27
CA VAL A 54 9.23 -14.14 -8.92
C VAL A 54 7.97 -13.33 -9.31
N PRO A 55 6.83 -13.97 -9.56
CA PRO A 55 5.57 -13.26 -9.81
C PRO A 55 5.18 -12.36 -8.63
N VAL A 56 4.81 -11.12 -8.89
CA VAL A 56 4.37 -10.17 -7.88
C VAL A 56 2.90 -9.82 -8.10
N ILE A 57 2.07 -10.11 -7.10
CA ILE A 57 0.66 -9.78 -7.10
C ILE A 57 0.42 -8.58 -6.18
N SER A 58 -0.05 -7.48 -6.73
CA SER A 58 -0.37 -6.28 -5.97
C SER A 58 -1.86 -6.21 -5.64
N VAL A 59 -2.17 -6.23 -4.34
CA VAL A 59 -3.54 -6.06 -3.84
C VAL A 59 -3.72 -4.62 -3.39
N GLY A 60 -4.46 -3.87 -4.17
CA GLY A 60 -4.76 -2.46 -3.94
C GLY A 60 -6.25 -2.15 -3.98
N ASN A 61 -6.61 -0.88 -3.82
CA ASN A 61 -7.96 -0.40 -3.99
C ASN A 61 -7.97 1.02 -4.59
N ILE A 62 -9.04 1.36 -5.26
CA ILE A 62 -9.25 2.67 -5.90
C ILE A 62 -9.86 3.67 -4.91
N THR A 63 -10.60 3.16 -3.91
CA THR A 63 -11.27 3.99 -2.90
C THR A 63 -10.53 3.98 -1.58
N ALA A 64 -10.59 5.07 -0.81
CA ALA A 64 -10.09 5.10 0.55
C ALA A 64 -11.02 4.33 1.50
N GLY A 65 -10.44 3.61 2.47
CA GLY A 65 -11.19 2.91 3.52
C GLY A 65 -10.95 1.40 3.59
N GLY A 66 -11.72 0.74 4.43
CA GLY A 66 -11.65 -0.70 4.70
C GLY A 66 -12.28 -1.55 3.59
N THR A 67 -11.59 -1.71 2.48
CA THR A 67 -12.08 -2.37 1.25
C THR A 67 -11.78 -3.87 1.17
N GLY A 68 -11.44 -4.51 2.28
CA GLY A 68 -11.19 -5.96 2.31
C GLY A 68 -9.83 -6.41 1.77
N LYS A 69 -8.84 -5.52 1.64
CA LYS A 69 -7.48 -5.90 1.19
C LYS A 69 -6.86 -7.02 2.01
N THR A 70 -6.87 -6.88 3.31
CA THR A 70 -6.24 -7.86 4.22
C THR A 70 -6.88 -9.25 4.13
N PRO A 71 -8.21 -9.41 4.15
CA PRO A 71 -8.84 -10.70 3.88
C PRO A 71 -8.47 -11.28 2.51
N CYS A 72 -8.41 -10.46 1.47
CA CYS A 72 -8.01 -10.89 0.14
C CYS A 72 -6.56 -11.41 0.11
N ILE A 73 -5.62 -10.70 0.76
CA ILE A 73 -4.22 -11.13 0.86
C ILE A 73 -4.11 -12.46 1.60
N LEU A 74 -4.81 -12.63 2.72
CA LEU A 74 -4.82 -13.87 3.48
C LEU A 74 -5.31 -15.03 2.63
N MET A 75 -6.46 -14.86 1.95
CA MET A 75 -7.03 -15.88 1.07
C MET A 75 -6.09 -16.26 -0.08
N LEU A 76 -5.45 -15.28 -0.73
CA LEU A 76 -4.51 -15.55 -1.82
C LEU A 76 -3.26 -16.29 -1.32
N ALA A 77 -2.70 -15.89 -0.18
CA ALA A 77 -1.54 -16.54 0.39
C ALA A 77 -1.85 -17.99 0.81
N GLU A 78 -3.00 -18.26 1.41
CA GLU A 78 -3.47 -19.62 1.72
C GLU A 78 -3.67 -20.45 0.45
N LEU A 79 -4.29 -19.87 -0.58
CA LEU A 79 -4.50 -20.56 -1.86
C LEU A 79 -3.17 -20.95 -2.50
N PHE A 80 -2.22 -20.02 -2.63
CA PHE A 80 -0.92 -20.33 -3.23
C PHE A 80 -0.16 -21.36 -2.41
N PHE A 81 -0.18 -21.24 -1.09
CA PHE A 81 0.45 -22.24 -0.22
C PHE A 81 -0.19 -23.63 -0.38
N SER A 82 -1.51 -23.71 -0.51
CA SER A 82 -2.24 -24.99 -0.66
C SER A 82 -1.92 -25.73 -1.98
N ILE A 83 -1.54 -25.01 -3.03
CA ILE A 83 -1.12 -25.58 -4.32
C ILE A 83 0.39 -25.82 -4.42
N GLY A 84 1.10 -25.74 -3.28
CA GLY A 84 2.52 -26.05 -3.18
C GLY A 84 3.47 -24.91 -3.54
N LYS A 85 2.96 -23.70 -3.70
CA LYS A 85 3.77 -22.50 -3.87
C LYS A 85 4.31 -21.99 -2.53
N LYS A 86 5.34 -21.17 -2.59
CA LYS A 86 5.95 -20.54 -1.43
C LYS A 86 5.69 -19.03 -1.46
N PRO A 87 4.45 -18.58 -1.17
CA PRO A 87 4.14 -17.17 -1.16
C PRO A 87 4.87 -16.44 -0.03
N ALA A 88 5.19 -15.16 -0.25
CA ALA A 88 5.60 -14.24 0.80
C ALA A 88 4.72 -12.99 0.75
N ILE A 89 4.41 -12.42 1.91
CA ILE A 89 3.63 -11.19 2.01
C ILE A 89 4.55 -10.02 2.25
N ILE A 90 4.37 -8.96 1.46
CA ILE A 90 5.11 -7.71 1.60
C ILE A 90 4.13 -6.58 1.91
N SER A 91 4.32 -5.91 3.03
CA SER A 91 3.52 -4.77 3.46
C SER A 91 4.41 -3.56 3.74
N ARG A 92 3.81 -2.38 3.81
CA ARG A 92 4.54 -1.16 4.20
C ARG A 92 4.89 -1.15 5.70
N GLY A 93 4.05 -1.78 6.53
CA GLY A 93 4.16 -1.66 7.98
C GLY A 93 3.87 -0.23 8.46
N TYR A 94 2.78 0.37 7.97
CA TYR A 94 2.42 1.77 8.28
C TYR A 94 2.36 2.03 9.79
N LYS A 95 3.07 3.07 10.26
CA LYS A 95 3.23 3.44 11.67
C LYS A 95 3.86 2.36 12.56
N SER A 96 4.52 1.36 12.00
CA SER A 96 5.28 0.37 12.75
C SER A 96 6.70 0.86 13.06
N GLY A 97 7.35 0.24 14.05
CA GLY A 97 8.75 0.55 14.38
C GLY A 97 9.72 0.27 13.23
N LEU A 98 9.42 -0.72 12.39
CA LEU A 98 10.24 -1.12 11.25
C LEU A 98 9.83 -0.51 9.91
N GLU A 99 8.86 0.42 9.86
CA GLU A 99 8.40 1.00 8.58
C GLU A 99 9.54 1.57 7.74
N LYS A 100 10.49 2.27 8.37
CA LYS A 100 11.60 2.96 7.66
C LYS A 100 12.74 2.01 7.30
N GLU A 101 13.16 1.19 8.23
CA GLU A 101 14.32 0.31 8.12
C GLU A 101 13.99 -0.99 7.39
N GLY A 102 12.72 -1.36 7.41
CA GLY A 102 12.26 -2.63 6.91
C GLY A 102 12.65 -3.80 7.81
N GLY A 103 11.99 -4.92 7.66
CA GLY A 103 12.29 -6.10 8.43
C GLY A 103 11.44 -7.31 8.09
N CYS A 104 11.85 -8.46 8.60
CA CYS A 104 11.10 -9.70 8.56
C CYS A 104 10.24 -9.79 9.83
N VAL A 105 8.92 -9.87 9.66
CA VAL A 105 7.97 -10.06 10.77
C VAL A 105 7.83 -11.54 11.11
N SER A 106 7.77 -12.37 10.08
CA SER A 106 7.70 -13.82 10.18
C SER A 106 8.55 -14.44 9.08
N ASP A 107 9.30 -15.47 9.42
CA ASP A 107 10.09 -16.28 8.47
C ASP A 107 9.31 -17.49 7.93
N GLY A 108 8.01 -17.59 8.23
CA GLY A 108 7.20 -18.76 7.91
C GLY A 108 7.36 -19.92 8.87
N ARG A 109 8.06 -19.72 10.01
CA ARG A 109 8.21 -20.68 11.11
C ARG A 109 7.94 -20.02 12.46
N SER A 110 8.38 -18.79 12.61
CA SER A 110 8.32 -18.02 13.85
C SER A 110 8.01 -16.56 13.57
N ILE A 111 7.35 -15.90 14.52
CA ILE A 111 7.21 -14.44 14.52
C ILE A 111 8.46 -13.88 15.19
N LEU A 112 9.21 -13.06 14.47
CA LEU A 112 10.55 -12.60 14.83
C LEU A 112 10.55 -11.28 15.60
N VAL A 113 9.45 -10.53 15.58
CA VAL A 113 9.37 -9.20 16.17
C VAL A 113 8.07 -9.00 16.95
N SER A 114 8.06 -8.06 17.87
CA SER A 114 6.86 -7.70 18.63
C SER A 114 5.81 -7.03 17.75
N GLN A 115 4.56 -7.04 18.19
CA GLN A 115 3.45 -6.34 17.52
C GLN A 115 3.75 -4.85 17.31
N GLN A 116 4.35 -4.18 18.29
CA GLN A 116 4.72 -2.77 18.19
C GLN A 116 5.72 -2.50 17.05
N MET A 117 6.68 -3.42 16.85
CA MET A 117 7.66 -3.31 15.77
C MET A 117 7.08 -3.67 14.42
N ALA A 118 6.21 -4.68 14.34
CA ALA A 118 5.57 -5.13 13.12
C ALA A 118 4.45 -4.19 12.64
N GLY A 119 3.70 -3.62 13.57
CA GLY A 119 2.39 -3.02 13.33
C GLY A 119 1.25 -4.07 13.41
N ASP A 120 0.04 -3.60 13.68
CA ASP A 120 -1.11 -4.49 13.98
C ASP A 120 -1.45 -5.42 12.82
N GLU A 121 -1.52 -4.89 11.60
CA GLU A 121 -1.93 -5.67 10.43
C GLU A 121 -0.91 -6.76 10.03
N PRO A 122 0.40 -6.47 9.86
CA PRO A 122 1.39 -7.51 9.57
C PRO A 122 1.52 -8.54 10.69
N TYR A 123 1.42 -8.11 11.94
CA TYR A 123 1.48 -9.03 13.08
C TYR A 123 0.27 -9.99 13.11
N MET A 124 -0.93 -9.46 12.84
CA MET A 124 -2.15 -10.28 12.72
C MET A 124 -2.05 -11.27 11.56
N MET A 125 -1.51 -10.84 10.40
CA MET A 125 -1.29 -11.74 9.27
C MET A 125 -0.29 -12.85 9.62
N ALA A 126 0.81 -12.55 10.31
CA ALA A 126 1.78 -13.53 10.75
C ALA A 126 1.19 -14.59 11.70
N ARG A 127 0.26 -14.18 12.56
CA ARG A 127 -0.46 -15.12 13.42
C ARG A 127 -1.45 -16.02 12.68
N LYS A 128 -2.06 -15.52 11.61
CA LYS A 128 -3.02 -16.28 10.80
C LYS A 128 -2.34 -17.20 9.79
N LEU A 129 -1.17 -16.81 9.30
CA LEU A 129 -0.42 -17.52 8.28
C LEU A 129 0.97 -17.92 8.81
N PRO A 130 1.06 -18.87 9.75
CA PRO A 130 2.32 -19.21 10.40
C PRO A 130 3.38 -19.80 9.45
N SER A 131 2.96 -20.31 8.29
CA SER A 131 3.87 -20.91 7.28
C SER A 131 4.24 -19.95 6.15
N VAL A 132 3.80 -18.69 6.19
CA VAL A 132 4.05 -17.69 5.15
C VAL A 132 4.98 -16.61 5.67
N PRO A 133 6.15 -16.39 5.05
CA PRO A 133 7.01 -15.27 5.39
C PRO A 133 6.33 -13.92 5.18
N ILE A 134 6.56 -12.99 6.10
CA ILE A 134 5.99 -11.65 6.05
C ILE A 134 7.09 -10.62 6.26
N PHE A 135 7.21 -9.72 5.29
CA PHE A 135 8.17 -8.63 5.30
C PHE A 135 7.44 -7.29 5.34
N ILE A 136 8.04 -6.34 6.02
CA ILE A 136 7.56 -4.96 6.05
C ILE A 136 8.66 -3.98 5.71
N GLY A 137 8.28 -2.82 5.19
CA GLY A 137 9.21 -1.73 4.92
C GLY A 137 8.70 -0.77 3.85
N LYS A 138 9.22 0.45 3.91
CA LYS A 138 8.96 1.47 2.90
C LYS A 138 9.63 1.09 1.56
N ASP A 139 10.84 0.54 1.62
CA ASP A 139 11.54 -0.03 0.46
C ASP A 139 11.02 -1.44 0.18
N ARG A 140 10.10 -1.52 -0.78
CA ARG A 140 9.51 -2.79 -1.19
C ARG A 140 10.43 -3.62 -2.06
N ILE A 141 11.36 -3.00 -2.78
CA ILE A 141 12.34 -3.71 -3.61
C ILE A 141 13.26 -4.52 -2.70
N ALA A 142 13.76 -3.90 -1.62
CA ALA A 142 14.55 -4.62 -0.62
C ALA A 142 13.76 -5.76 0.04
N SER A 143 12.46 -5.56 0.30
CA SER A 143 11.60 -6.59 0.88
C SER A 143 11.36 -7.76 -0.09
N VAL A 144 11.18 -7.49 -1.40
CA VAL A 144 11.05 -8.53 -2.43
C VAL A 144 12.33 -9.36 -2.51
N LYS A 145 13.49 -8.73 -2.57
CA LYS A 145 14.79 -9.43 -2.62
C LYS A 145 14.97 -10.38 -1.42
N ARG A 146 14.64 -9.94 -0.22
CA ARG A 146 14.68 -10.80 0.97
C ARG A 146 13.71 -11.99 0.86
N ALA A 147 12.52 -11.78 0.29
CA ALA A 147 11.57 -12.87 0.06
C ALA A 147 12.10 -13.88 -0.95
N GLU A 148 12.72 -13.42 -2.05
CA GLU A 148 13.39 -14.28 -3.04
C GLU A 148 14.54 -15.09 -2.42
N GLU A 149 15.38 -14.45 -1.61
CA GLU A 149 16.47 -15.11 -0.88
C GLU A 149 15.98 -16.19 0.08
N MET A 150 14.77 -16.04 0.63
CA MET A 150 14.11 -17.04 1.47
C MET A 150 13.35 -18.10 0.66
N GLY A 151 13.41 -18.03 -0.67
CA GLY A 151 12.87 -19.04 -1.57
C GLY A 151 11.39 -18.85 -1.90
N ALA A 152 10.86 -17.64 -1.84
CA ALA A 152 9.54 -17.33 -2.40
C ALA A 152 9.52 -17.58 -3.92
N ASP A 153 8.35 -18.09 -4.46
CA ASP A 153 8.21 -18.46 -5.86
C ASP A 153 6.83 -18.05 -6.46
#